data_3c4ecd32e54a4e9d5328c2e43bf31bdf
#
_entry.id   3c4ecd32e54a4e9d5328c2e43bf31bdf
#
_cell.length_a   1.000
_cell.length_b   1.000
_cell.length_c   1.000
_cell.angle_alpha   90.00
_cell.angle_beta   90.00
_cell.angle_gamma   90.00
#
_symmetry.space_group_name_H-M   'P 1'
#
loop_
_entity.id
_entity.type
_entity.pdbx_description
1 polymer ?
#
loop_
_entity_poly.entity_id
_entity_poly.type
_entity_poly.pdbx_seq_one_letter_code
_entity_poly.pdbx_strand_id
1 'polypeptide(L)'
;MKFKIHRGTKEIGGSCVEVWTENARILLDFGMPLVEKEGTEFNFGNYKTLKSTELVKKGVLPNIEGLYDNSKNLIDGVIISHPHQDHYGLANFINDNVQYYLGEASHKIIELNNLFTPQEIHLKNTNYFEKEKTFKIGNISITPYWADHSAFDAYSFLVEADGKSLFYSGDFRSHGRKAKAFYWFTHNAPKNVDYLLLEGTTISRDNKPFKTEPEIENELIEVFKQQGKINLIYTSGQNIDRLTSIYRACKRTGKIFVVDVYVAKVLKELSKYAGIPYPSENFENLKVMFPFFTSRRLKNEGNEKILYEFKKFKITKEEISNQSEKIVMIVRPSMQKDLEKINGIEGGNLIYSMWEGYLQKSGTMKFVDYLTNRKFTLHKIHTSGHADTKTLKKMVEAIKPKNIVPIHTFEGDKYKDIFNETIVELKDKETREI
;
A
#
# COMPACT_ATOMS: atom_id res chain seq x y z
N MET A 1 17.04 24.26 8.82
CA MET A 1 16.48 23.10 8.08
C MET A 1 15.63 23.60 6.92
N LYS A 2 15.70 22.94 5.74
CA LYS A 2 14.91 23.25 4.54
C LYS A 2 14.23 21.99 4.01
N PHE A 3 13.14 22.15 3.27
CA PHE A 3 12.52 21.02 2.56
C PHE A 3 12.03 21.42 1.17
N LYS A 4 11.82 20.41 0.31
CA LYS A 4 11.31 20.52 -1.04
C LYS A 4 10.44 19.32 -1.37
N ILE A 5 9.23 19.54 -1.82
CA ILE A 5 8.38 18.50 -2.39
C ILE A 5 8.73 18.39 -3.87
N HIS A 6 9.37 17.32 -4.28
CA HIS A 6 9.71 17.09 -5.67
C HIS A 6 8.51 16.66 -6.49
N ARG A 7 7.58 15.92 -5.83
CA ARG A 7 6.34 15.43 -6.40
C ARG A 7 5.33 15.16 -5.28
N GLY A 8 4.04 15.42 -5.55
CA GLY A 8 2.92 15.10 -4.64
C GLY A 8 2.08 16.31 -4.23
N THR A 9 2.39 17.55 -4.67
CA THR A 9 1.59 18.74 -4.29
C THR A 9 0.26 18.82 -5.03
N LYS A 10 0.16 18.24 -6.23
CA LYS A 10 -1.06 18.22 -7.08
C LYS A 10 -1.28 16.85 -7.74
N GLU A 11 -0.85 15.79 -7.10
CA GLU A 11 -1.08 14.42 -7.56
C GLU A 11 -1.19 13.46 -6.38
N ILE A 12 -1.87 12.33 -6.60
CA ILE A 12 -1.89 11.19 -5.70
C ILE A 12 -0.86 10.19 -6.21
N GLY A 13 0.03 9.74 -5.32
CA GLY A 13 1.14 8.86 -5.66
C GLY A 13 2.40 9.60 -6.11
N GLY A 14 3.48 8.86 -6.31
CA GLY A 14 4.78 9.39 -6.70
C GLY A 14 5.46 10.24 -5.63
N SER A 15 5.07 10.13 -4.37
CA SER A 15 5.56 10.97 -3.27
C SER A 15 7.08 11.00 -3.19
N CYS A 16 7.65 12.20 -3.12
CA CYS A 16 9.08 12.42 -2.94
C CYS A 16 9.33 13.78 -2.28
N VAL A 17 9.76 13.75 -1.02
CA VAL A 17 10.06 14.94 -0.24
C VAL A 17 11.52 14.92 0.18
N GLU A 18 12.24 15.97 -0.12
CA GLU A 18 13.62 16.18 0.29
C GLU A 18 13.66 17.08 1.51
N VAL A 19 14.44 16.70 2.54
CA VAL A 19 14.73 17.51 3.72
C VAL A 19 16.22 17.59 3.92
N TRP A 20 16.74 18.79 4.18
CA TRP A 20 18.19 18.96 4.38
C TRP A 20 18.54 20.08 5.36
N THR A 21 19.76 19.96 5.86
CA THR A 21 20.50 20.95 6.63
C THR A 21 21.81 21.26 5.90
N GLU A 22 22.74 21.94 6.54
CA GLU A 22 24.14 22.08 6.01
C GLU A 22 24.92 20.76 6.07
N ASN A 23 24.52 19.83 6.96
CA ASN A 23 25.31 18.63 7.30
C ASN A 23 24.66 17.31 6.89
N ALA A 24 23.40 17.32 6.44
CA ALA A 24 22.70 16.10 6.05
C ALA A 24 21.58 16.39 5.05
N ARG A 25 21.29 15.41 4.20
CA ARG A 25 20.26 15.48 3.15
C ARG A 25 19.56 14.15 3.00
N ILE A 26 18.26 14.13 3.20
CA ILE A 26 17.43 12.91 3.19
C ILE A 26 16.25 13.05 2.25
N LEU A 27 15.71 11.91 1.80
CA LEU A 27 14.43 11.83 1.10
C LEU A 27 13.41 11.07 1.97
N LEU A 28 12.18 11.56 2.00
CA LEU A 28 11.00 10.87 2.51
C LEU A 28 10.22 10.38 1.30
N ASP A 29 10.16 9.07 1.13
CA ASP A 29 9.63 8.35 -0.02
C ASP A 29 10.33 8.64 -1.36
N PHE A 30 10.20 7.70 -2.30
CA PHE A 30 10.66 7.83 -3.68
C PHE A 30 9.74 7.04 -4.60
N GLY A 31 8.54 7.54 -4.72
CA GLY A 31 7.39 6.86 -5.28
C GLY A 31 7.28 6.87 -6.80
N MET A 32 6.62 5.87 -7.32
CA MET A 32 6.21 5.81 -8.73
C MET A 32 4.91 6.61 -8.91
N PRO A 33 4.78 7.45 -9.96
CA PRO A 33 3.52 8.11 -10.26
C PRO A 33 2.42 7.08 -10.58
N LEU A 34 1.17 7.41 -10.28
CA LEU A 34 0.01 6.58 -10.62
C LEU A 34 -0.64 6.98 -11.94
N VAL A 35 -0.40 8.22 -12.38
CA VAL A 35 -0.93 8.79 -13.62
C VAL A 35 0.16 9.43 -14.46
N GLU A 36 -0.01 9.41 -15.76
CA GLU A 36 0.81 10.17 -16.71
C GLU A 36 0.40 11.65 -16.66
N LYS A 37 1.20 12.53 -17.28
CA LYS A 37 0.90 13.97 -17.34
C LYS A 37 -0.43 14.28 -18.03
N GLU A 38 -0.85 13.44 -18.94
CA GLU A 38 -2.10 13.52 -19.69
C GLU A 38 -3.30 12.94 -18.92
N GLY A 39 -3.11 12.52 -17.67
CA GLY A 39 -4.15 11.96 -16.80
C GLY A 39 -4.49 10.48 -17.06
N THR A 40 -3.77 9.81 -17.94
CA THR A 40 -3.92 8.36 -18.17
C THR A 40 -3.15 7.56 -17.12
N GLU A 41 -3.44 6.25 -16.99
CA GLU A 41 -2.74 5.38 -16.06
C GLU A 41 -1.24 5.30 -16.40
N PHE A 42 -0.38 5.52 -15.40
CA PHE A 42 1.06 5.38 -15.56
C PHE A 42 1.45 3.93 -15.85
N ASN A 43 2.19 3.72 -16.93
CA ASN A 43 2.68 2.40 -17.30
C ASN A 43 4.21 2.35 -17.28
N PHE A 44 4.77 1.85 -16.20
CA PHE A 44 6.22 1.72 -16.05
C PHE A 44 6.88 0.90 -17.19
N GLY A 45 6.15 -0.01 -17.82
CA GLY A 45 6.63 -0.79 -18.97
C GLY A 45 7.15 0.08 -20.13
N ASN A 46 6.61 1.30 -20.30
CA ASN A 46 7.04 2.26 -21.33
C ASN A 46 8.41 2.91 -21.00
N TYR A 47 8.87 2.79 -19.78
CA TYR A 47 10.02 3.52 -19.24
C TYR A 47 11.17 2.64 -18.77
N LYS A 48 10.93 1.35 -18.57
CA LYS A 48 11.87 0.40 -17.93
C LYS A 48 13.25 0.25 -18.62
N THR A 49 13.34 0.60 -19.90
CA THR A 49 14.59 0.52 -20.68
C THR A 49 15.35 1.84 -20.76
N LEU A 50 14.77 2.93 -20.28
CA LEU A 50 15.36 4.26 -20.35
C LEU A 50 16.36 4.47 -19.21
N LYS A 51 17.39 5.27 -19.48
CA LYS A 51 18.36 5.68 -18.46
C LYS A 51 17.76 6.75 -17.53
N SER A 52 18.30 6.88 -16.32
CA SER A 52 17.86 7.89 -15.33
C SER A 52 17.86 9.30 -15.91
N THR A 53 18.85 9.68 -16.72
CA THR A 53 18.94 10.99 -17.38
C THR A 53 17.78 11.26 -18.36
N GLU A 54 17.30 10.25 -19.07
CA GLU A 54 16.16 10.36 -19.98
C GLU A 54 14.85 10.43 -19.18
N LEU A 55 14.74 9.65 -18.10
CA LEU A 55 13.59 9.65 -17.19
C LEU A 55 13.43 10.99 -16.46
N VAL A 56 14.54 11.62 -16.06
CA VAL A 56 14.54 12.99 -15.52
C VAL A 56 14.02 14.00 -16.54
N LYS A 57 14.51 13.94 -17.80
CA LYS A 57 14.04 14.82 -18.88
C LYS A 57 12.53 14.64 -19.16
N LYS A 58 12.03 13.41 -19.08
CA LYS A 58 10.59 13.10 -19.23
C LYS A 58 9.77 13.46 -18.00
N GLY A 59 10.41 13.78 -16.87
CA GLY A 59 9.73 14.09 -15.59
C GLY A 59 9.18 12.85 -14.88
N VAL A 60 9.61 11.64 -15.25
CA VAL A 60 9.31 10.41 -14.52
C VAL A 60 10.14 10.34 -13.25
N LEU A 61 11.42 10.68 -13.31
CA LEU A 61 12.28 10.86 -12.14
C LEU A 61 12.39 12.34 -11.76
N PRO A 62 12.37 12.69 -10.48
CA PRO A 62 12.68 14.04 -10.04
C PRO A 62 14.14 14.40 -10.32
N ASN A 63 14.42 15.67 -10.62
CA ASN A 63 15.80 16.12 -10.83
C ASN A 63 16.46 16.41 -9.48
N ILE A 64 17.14 15.41 -8.92
CA ILE A 64 17.84 15.48 -7.64
C ILE A 64 19.34 15.23 -7.89
N GLU A 65 20.15 16.23 -7.58
CA GLU A 65 21.59 16.16 -7.78
C GLU A 65 22.23 15.07 -6.88
N GLY A 66 23.10 14.25 -7.47
CA GLY A 66 23.83 13.19 -6.78
C GLY A 66 23.02 11.95 -6.44
N LEU A 67 21.72 11.87 -6.83
CA LEU A 67 20.87 10.72 -6.52
C LEU A 67 21.08 9.54 -7.48
N TYR A 68 21.40 9.81 -8.75
CA TYR A 68 21.43 8.81 -9.83
C TYR A 68 22.83 8.44 -10.30
N ASP A 69 23.85 9.11 -9.79
CA ASP A 69 25.25 8.93 -10.19
C ASP A 69 26.04 8.31 -9.03
N ASN A 70 26.60 7.13 -9.28
CA ASN A 70 27.43 6.42 -8.31
C ASN A 70 28.75 7.14 -7.95
N SER A 71 29.19 8.13 -8.74
CA SER A 71 30.41 8.90 -8.49
C SER A 71 30.23 10.00 -7.43
N LYS A 72 29.00 10.43 -7.16
CA LYS A 72 28.66 11.48 -6.19
C LYS A 72 27.44 11.05 -5.39
N ASN A 73 27.65 10.65 -4.14
CA ASN A 73 26.53 10.46 -3.23
C ASN A 73 26.32 11.76 -2.42
N LEU A 74 25.23 12.49 -2.72
CA LEU A 74 24.84 13.70 -2.00
C LEU A 74 23.56 13.50 -1.17
N ILE A 75 23.05 12.26 -1.11
CA ILE A 75 21.88 11.89 -0.32
C ILE A 75 22.30 10.87 0.74
N ASP A 76 22.17 11.23 2.01
CA ASP A 76 22.60 10.42 3.15
C ASP A 76 21.61 9.29 3.47
N GLY A 77 20.33 9.45 3.08
CA GLY A 77 19.34 8.39 3.28
C GLY A 77 18.01 8.63 2.57
N VAL A 78 17.33 7.52 2.26
CA VAL A 78 15.96 7.48 1.78
C VAL A 78 15.12 6.74 2.81
N ILE A 79 14.12 7.40 3.37
CA ILE A 79 13.20 6.85 4.35
C ILE A 79 11.92 6.45 3.63
N ILE A 80 11.52 5.18 3.68
CA ILE A 80 10.30 4.66 3.05
C ILE A 80 9.21 4.55 4.11
N SER A 81 8.08 5.22 3.87
CA SER A 81 6.96 5.24 4.81
C SER A 81 6.18 3.93 4.85
N HIS A 82 5.97 3.29 3.69
CA HIS A 82 5.24 2.03 3.59
C HIS A 82 5.44 1.35 2.21
N PRO A 83 5.08 0.05 2.06
CA PRO A 83 5.42 -0.74 0.87
C PRO A 83 4.39 -0.64 -0.27
N HIS A 84 3.79 0.53 -0.54
CA HIS A 84 3.06 0.78 -1.78
C HIS A 84 4.00 1.39 -2.83
N GLN A 85 3.84 1.01 -4.10
CA GLN A 85 4.75 1.40 -5.18
C GLN A 85 4.82 2.91 -5.42
N ASP A 86 3.78 3.64 -5.11
CA ASP A 86 3.75 5.10 -5.18
C ASP A 86 4.55 5.80 -4.06
N HIS A 87 5.22 5.02 -3.19
CA HIS A 87 6.14 5.48 -2.14
C HIS A 87 7.58 4.94 -2.28
N TYR A 88 7.80 3.83 -3.04
CA TYR A 88 9.15 3.28 -3.25
C TYR A 88 9.43 2.85 -4.70
N GLY A 89 8.44 2.88 -5.57
CA GLY A 89 8.46 2.19 -6.86
C GLY A 89 9.51 2.63 -7.88
N LEU A 90 10.23 3.73 -7.63
CA LEU A 90 11.34 4.21 -8.45
C LEU A 90 12.72 4.01 -7.81
N ALA A 91 12.80 3.31 -6.68
CA ALA A 91 14.04 3.14 -5.91
C ALA A 91 15.18 2.45 -6.69
N ASN A 92 14.88 1.63 -7.70
CA ASN A 92 15.92 1.02 -8.56
C ASN A 92 16.77 2.01 -9.36
N PHE A 93 16.35 3.27 -9.47
CA PHE A 93 17.11 4.29 -10.17
C PHE A 93 18.08 5.03 -9.26
N ILE A 94 17.96 4.88 -7.95
CA ILE A 94 18.83 5.48 -6.95
C ILE A 94 20.19 4.76 -6.97
N ASN A 95 21.27 5.52 -6.82
CA ASN A 95 22.60 4.97 -6.80
C ASN A 95 22.78 3.97 -5.62
N ASP A 96 23.66 2.99 -5.82
CA ASP A 96 23.84 1.86 -4.92
C ASP A 96 24.43 2.22 -3.55
N ASN A 97 24.98 3.42 -3.37
CA ASN A 97 25.62 3.85 -2.12
C ASN A 97 24.64 4.51 -1.13
N VAL A 98 23.43 4.81 -1.57
CA VAL A 98 22.42 5.44 -0.72
C VAL A 98 21.89 4.44 0.31
N GLN A 99 21.74 4.89 1.55
CA GLN A 99 21.17 4.10 2.64
C GLN A 99 19.63 4.19 2.61
N TYR A 100 18.96 3.07 2.80
CA TYR A 100 17.50 3.02 2.94
C TYR A 100 17.13 2.79 4.41
N TYR A 101 16.07 3.46 4.87
CA TYR A 101 15.51 3.30 6.20
C TYR A 101 14.02 3.00 6.07
N LEU A 102 13.57 1.85 6.59
CA LEU A 102 12.17 1.43 6.48
C LEU A 102 11.83 0.42 7.58
N GLY A 103 10.55 0.11 7.73
CA GLY A 103 10.11 -0.99 8.59
C GLY A 103 10.57 -2.34 8.02
N GLU A 104 10.94 -3.28 8.88
CA GLU A 104 11.43 -4.59 8.44
C GLU A 104 10.35 -5.37 7.66
N ALA A 105 9.09 -5.32 8.12
CA ALA A 105 8.00 -5.99 7.43
C ALA A 105 7.68 -5.33 6.08
N SER A 106 7.83 -4.01 5.96
CA SER A 106 7.75 -3.28 4.69
C SER A 106 8.78 -3.78 3.68
N HIS A 107 10.04 -3.95 4.12
CA HIS A 107 11.08 -4.51 3.26
C HIS A 107 10.74 -5.94 2.80
N LYS A 108 10.24 -6.78 3.69
CA LYS A 108 9.81 -8.14 3.32
C LYS A 108 8.70 -8.16 2.28
N ILE A 109 7.75 -7.23 2.32
CA ILE A 109 6.72 -7.10 1.28
C ILE A 109 7.35 -6.70 -0.06
N ILE A 110 8.30 -5.74 -0.06
CA ILE A 110 9.02 -5.32 -1.28
C ILE A 110 9.79 -6.50 -1.89
N GLU A 111 10.53 -7.27 -1.08
CA GLU A 111 11.22 -8.48 -1.53
C GLU A 111 10.27 -9.53 -2.11
N LEU A 112 9.10 -9.74 -1.46
CA LEU A 112 8.09 -10.67 -1.97
C LEU A 112 7.49 -10.22 -3.30
N ASN A 113 7.33 -8.91 -3.51
CA ASN A 113 6.85 -8.39 -4.79
C ASN A 113 7.79 -8.78 -5.93
N ASN A 114 9.10 -8.77 -5.72
CA ASN A 114 10.09 -9.18 -6.72
C ASN A 114 9.89 -10.63 -7.19
N LEU A 115 9.44 -11.52 -6.31
CA LEU A 115 9.17 -12.92 -6.64
C LEU A 115 7.88 -13.12 -7.46
N PHE A 116 6.92 -12.20 -7.36
CA PHE A 116 5.57 -12.40 -7.90
C PHE A 116 5.13 -11.35 -8.92
N THR A 117 5.93 -10.31 -9.16
CA THR A 117 5.65 -9.28 -10.15
C THR A 117 6.81 -9.14 -11.14
N PRO A 118 6.57 -8.62 -12.35
CA PRO A 118 7.63 -8.41 -13.33
C PRO A 118 8.58 -7.25 -13.00
N GLN A 119 8.23 -6.42 -12.04
CA GLN A 119 9.04 -5.28 -11.59
C GLN A 119 9.82 -5.70 -10.36
N GLU A 120 11.13 -5.77 -10.50
CA GLU A 120 12.03 -6.09 -9.41
C GLU A 120 12.64 -4.79 -8.85
N ILE A 121 12.53 -4.58 -7.53
CA ILE A 121 13.08 -3.43 -6.82
C ILE A 121 13.94 -3.95 -5.68
N HIS A 122 15.24 -3.70 -5.77
CA HIS A 122 16.21 -4.16 -4.79
C HIS A 122 16.76 -2.98 -3.98
N LEU A 123 16.41 -2.92 -2.71
CA LEU A 123 16.95 -1.95 -1.76
C LEU A 123 18.21 -2.54 -1.15
N LYS A 124 19.40 -2.06 -1.56
CA LYS A 124 20.67 -2.73 -1.20
C LYS A 124 21.11 -2.43 0.23
N ASN A 125 21.24 -1.19 0.62
CA ASN A 125 21.78 -0.80 1.93
C ASN A 125 20.63 -0.44 2.88
N THR A 126 19.98 -1.44 3.45
CA THR A 126 18.78 -1.25 4.28
C THR A 126 19.09 -1.23 5.77
N ASN A 127 18.48 -0.27 6.46
CA ASN A 127 18.46 -0.14 7.91
C ASN A 127 17.00 -0.19 8.37
N TYR A 128 16.71 -0.93 9.44
CA TYR A 128 15.38 -1.02 9.99
C TYR A 128 15.26 -0.12 11.20
N PHE A 129 14.23 0.71 11.20
CA PHE A 129 13.88 1.51 12.36
C PHE A 129 12.79 0.82 13.20
N GLU A 130 12.71 1.20 14.44
CA GLU A 130 11.65 0.78 15.36
C GLU A 130 10.67 1.95 15.59
N LYS A 131 9.38 1.62 15.70
CA LYS A 131 8.35 2.63 15.99
C LYS A 131 8.69 3.40 17.27
N GLU A 132 8.45 4.71 17.25
CA GLU A 132 8.62 5.63 18.39
C GLU A 132 10.06 5.72 18.91
N LYS A 133 11.03 5.17 18.17
CA LYS A 133 12.44 5.19 18.52
C LYS A 133 13.20 6.09 17.54
N THR A 134 13.65 7.22 18.03
CA THR A 134 14.40 8.19 17.22
C THR A 134 15.72 7.62 16.75
N PHE A 135 16.03 7.80 15.47
CA PHE A 135 17.36 7.56 14.89
C PHE A 135 17.86 8.84 14.20
N LYS A 136 19.13 8.85 13.83
CA LYS A 136 19.76 10.03 13.21
C LYS A 136 20.42 9.71 11.88
N ILE A 137 20.33 10.67 10.97
CA ILE A 137 21.09 10.72 9.72
C ILE A 137 21.80 12.08 9.72
N GLY A 138 23.12 12.09 9.91
CA GLY A 138 23.85 13.33 10.21
C GLY A 138 23.29 14.03 11.44
N ASN A 139 22.93 15.31 11.32
CA ASN A 139 22.29 16.08 12.38
C ASN A 139 20.74 16.06 12.34
N ILE A 140 20.13 15.34 11.40
CA ILE A 140 18.68 15.19 11.30
C ILE A 140 18.25 14.03 12.20
N SER A 141 17.33 14.29 13.13
CA SER A 141 16.66 13.30 13.97
C SER A 141 15.34 12.90 13.34
N ILE A 142 15.07 11.60 13.24
CA ILE A 142 13.85 11.06 12.64
C ILE A 142 13.17 10.14 13.67
N THR A 143 11.90 10.42 13.99
CA THR A 143 11.08 9.59 14.88
C THR A 143 9.91 9.01 14.09
N PRO A 144 9.86 7.67 13.87
CA PRO A 144 8.76 7.02 13.17
C PRO A 144 7.57 6.81 14.10
N TYR A 145 6.37 7.16 13.64
CA TYR A 145 5.10 6.92 14.31
C TYR A 145 4.29 5.90 13.52
N TRP A 146 3.89 4.82 14.18
CA TRP A 146 3.12 3.77 13.52
C TRP A 146 1.76 4.27 13.05
N ALA A 147 1.41 4.02 11.79
CA ALA A 147 0.18 4.47 11.15
C ALA A 147 -0.77 3.30 10.85
N ASP A 148 -2.07 3.53 11.04
CA ASP A 148 -3.09 2.66 10.43
C ASP A 148 -3.19 3.02 8.94
N HIS A 149 -2.92 2.08 8.08
CA HIS A 149 -3.06 2.19 6.62
C HIS A 149 -3.42 0.83 6.03
N SER A 150 -3.87 0.77 4.77
CA SER A 150 -4.14 -0.49 4.08
C SER A 150 -2.88 -1.33 3.86
N ALA A 151 -1.73 -0.70 3.69
CA ALA A 151 -0.44 -1.36 3.73
C ALA A 151 -0.08 -1.81 5.16
N PHE A 152 0.60 -2.92 5.26
CA PHE A 152 1.18 -3.36 6.52
C PHE A 152 2.48 -2.59 6.79
N ASP A 153 2.77 -2.29 8.07
CA ASP A 153 4.00 -1.64 8.50
C ASP A 153 4.19 -0.23 7.92
N ALA A 154 3.14 0.61 8.03
CA ALA A 154 3.12 1.99 7.56
C ALA A 154 3.46 2.97 8.69
N TYR A 155 4.14 4.08 8.35
CA TYR A 155 4.64 5.07 9.30
C TYR A 155 4.47 6.51 8.81
N SER A 156 4.24 7.40 9.79
CA SER A 156 4.45 8.84 9.69
C SER A 156 5.78 9.19 10.35
N PHE A 157 6.38 10.34 10.03
CA PHE A 157 7.69 10.72 10.55
C PHE A 157 7.71 12.13 11.12
N LEU A 158 8.24 12.26 12.35
CA LEU A 158 8.73 13.54 12.84
C LEU A 158 10.19 13.71 12.44
N VAL A 159 10.52 14.80 11.78
CA VAL A 159 11.87 15.15 11.32
C VAL A 159 12.29 16.45 12.02
N GLU A 160 13.39 16.41 12.75
CA GLU A 160 13.87 17.52 13.56
C GLU A 160 15.34 17.79 13.29
N ALA A 161 15.68 19.06 13.07
CA ALA A 161 17.05 19.56 13.00
C ALA A 161 17.08 21.07 13.22
N ASP A 162 18.18 21.60 13.75
CA ASP A 162 18.42 23.04 13.93
C ASP A 162 17.30 23.77 14.71
N GLY A 163 16.70 23.08 15.69
CA GLY A 163 15.57 23.62 16.48
C GLY A 163 14.26 23.76 15.69
N LYS A 164 14.15 23.15 14.51
CA LYS A 164 12.97 23.14 13.63
C LYS A 164 12.40 21.73 13.50
N SER A 165 11.10 21.65 13.18
CA SER A 165 10.36 20.40 13.11
C SER A 165 9.42 20.34 11.92
N LEU A 166 9.42 19.18 11.25
CA LEU A 166 8.54 18.84 10.15
C LEU A 166 7.90 17.47 10.45
N PHE A 167 6.58 17.38 10.35
CA PHE A 167 5.88 16.11 10.43
C PHE A 167 5.38 15.70 9.05
N TYR A 168 5.80 14.54 8.57
CA TYR A 168 5.34 13.92 7.34
C TYR A 168 4.30 12.85 7.67
N SER A 169 3.06 13.04 7.24
CA SER A 169 1.97 12.11 7.57
C SER A 169 2.17 10.73 6.95
N GLY A 170 2.88 10.63 5.80
CA GLY A 170 2.72 9.47 4.96
C GLY A 170 1.24 9.25 4.65
N ASP A 171 0.87 8.04 4.29
CA ASP A 171 -0.52 7.64 4.12
C ASP A 171 -1.07 7.00 5.39
N PHE A 172 -2.27 7.39 5.81
CA PHE A 172 -2.87 6.88 7.03
C PHE A 172 -4.40 6.86 6.98
N ARG A 173 -5.00 6.18 7.95
CA ARG A 173 -6.44 6.15 8.21
C ARG A 173 -6.72 5.90 9.70
N SER A 174 -8.00 5.80 10.11
CA SER A 174 -8.38 5.48 11.49
C SER A 174 -9.45 4.39 11.59
N HIS A 175 -9.78 3.73 10.49
CA HIS A 175 -10.89 2.79 10.38
C HIS A 175 -10.44 1.37 9.96
N GLY A 176 -9.14 1.11 9.96
CA GLY A 176 -8.55 -0.22 9.73
C GLY A 176 -8.57 -1.09 10.99
N ARG A 177 -7.92 -2.24 10.91
CA ARG A 177 -7.72 -3.12 12.07
C ARG A 177 -6.64 -2.61 13.03
N LYS A 178 -5.85 -1.65 12.58
CA LYS A 178 -4.83 -0.96 13.34
C LYS A 178 -5.31 0.40 13.90
N ALA A 179 -6.62 0.65 13.97
CA ALA A 179 -7.21 1.91 14.46
C ALA A 179 -6.69 2.32 15.86
N LYS A 180 -6.28 1.36 16.69
CA LYS A 180 -5.63 1.62 17.99
C LYS A 180 -4.31 2.38 17.84
N ALA A 181 -3.59 2.22 16.71
CA ALA A 181 -2.37 2.96 16.44
C ALA A 181 -2.68 4.45 16.24
N PHE A 182 -3.73 4.77 15.47
CA PHE A 182 -4.17 6.15 15.31
C PHE A 182 -4.71 6.76 16.63
N TYR A 183 -5.46 5.99 17.41
CA TYR A 183 -5.90 6.43 18.73
C TYR A 183 -4.71 6.76 19.65
N TRP A 184 -3.74 5.86 19.72
CA TRP A 184 -2.50 6.09 20.48
C TRP A 184 -1.77 7.35 19.97
N PHE A 185 -1.62 7.48 18.66
CA PHE A 185 -0.98 8.63 18.04
C PHE A 185 -1.65 9.95 18.46
N THR A 186 -2.99 10.05 18.45
CA THR A 186 -3.69 11.30 18.82
C THR A 186 -3.42 11.75 20.25
N HIS A 187 -3.01 10.83 21.13
CA HIS A 187 -2.66 11.13 22.53
C HIS A 187 -1.15 11.40 22.75
N ASN A 188 -0.31 10.90 21.83
CA ASN A 188 1.15 10.96 21.97
C ASN A 188 1.82 11.70 20.79
N ALA A 189 1.06 12.38 19.96
CA ALA A 189 1.57 13.13 18.82
C ALA A 189 2.51 14.27 19.27
N PRO A 190 3.57 14.56 18.50
CA PRO A 190 4.39 15.74 18.72
C PRO A 190 3.52 16.99 18.58
N LYS A 191 3.76 17.98 19.43
CA LYS A 191 2.96 19.20 19.48
C LYS A 191 3.68 20.39 18.86
N ASN A 192 2.91 21.29 18.27
CA ASN A 192 3.39 22.59 17.79
C ASN A 192 4.52 22.48 16.77
N VAL A 193 4.48 21.46 15.89
CA VAL A 193 5.47 21.30 14.81
C VAL A 193 5.41 22.50 13.87
N ASP A 194 6.55 22.88 13.29
CA ASP A 194 6.61 24.04 12.40
C ASP A 194 5.84 23.78 11.09
N TYR A 195 5.95 22.58 10.53
CA TYR A 195 5.25 22.17 9.32
C TYR A 195 4.67 20.76 9.45
N LEU A 196 3.43 20.60 9.03
CA LEU A 196 2.77 19.31 8.80
C LEU A 196 2.55 19.13 7.29
N LEU A 197 3.24 18.17 6.68
CA LEU A 197 2.94 17.71 5.33
C LEU A 197 1.84 16.65 5.47
N LEU A 198 0.62 17.01 5.07
CA LEU A 198 -0.59 16.22 5.33
C LEU A 198 -1.15 15.63 4.04
N GLU A 199 -1.34 14.30 3.98
CA GLU A 199 -2.00 13.63 2.87
C GLU A 199 -3.46 14.07 2.74
N GLY A 200 -3.99 14.05 1.52
CA GLY A 200 -5.39 14.42 1.24
C GLY A 200 -6.04 13.64 0.12
N THR A 201 -5.69 12.38 0.00
CA THR A 201 -6.16 11.47 -1.06
C THR A 201 -7.68 11.44 -1.21
N THR A 202 -8.41 11.64 -0.12
CA THR A 202 -9.88 11.51 -0.10
C THR A 202 -10.63 12.83 -0.03
N ILE A 203 -9.94 13.96 0.01
CA ILE A 203 -10.58 15.29 -0.06
C ILE A 203 -11.34 15.39 -1.39
N SER A 204 -12.58 15.84 -1.38
CA SER A 204 -13.55 15.83 -2.50
C SER A 204 -14.27 14.53 -2.76
N ARG A 205 -13.96 13.45 -2.05
CA ARG A 205 -14.86 12.31 -2.02
C ARG A 205 -16.01 12.63 -1.06
N ASP A 206 -17.13 11.92 -1.20
CA ASP A 206 -18.29 12.09 -0.31
C ASP A 206 -17.85 12.20 1.15
N ASN A 207 -18.34 13.24 1.86
CA ASN A 207 -18.02 13.51 3.28
C ASN A 207 -18.57 12.45 4.25
N LYS A 208 -19.00 11.27 3.76
CA LYS A 208 -19.47 10.17 4.60
C LYS A 208 -18.28 9.49 5.28
N PRO A 209 -18.41 9.16 6.57
CA PRO A 209 -17.40 8.35 7.25
C PRO A 209 -17.18 7.04 6.49
N PHE A 210 -15.93 6.64 6.35
CA PHE A 210 -15.63 5.34 5.76
C PHE A 210 -16.02 4.22 6.72
N LYS A 211 -16.51 3.12 6.14
CA LYS A 211 -16.77 1.89 6.89
C LYS A 211 -15.48 1.39 7.53
N THR A 212 -15.59 0.90 8.74
CA THR A 212 -14.49 0.22 9.42
C THR A 212 -14.27 -1.20 8.86
N GLU A 213 -13.07 -1.76 9.03
CA GLU A 213 -12.82 -3.16 8.65
C GLU A 213 -13.74 -4.19 9.37
N PRO A 214 -14.16 -3.99 10.65
CA PRO A 214 -15.22 -4.80 11.24
C PRO A 214 -16.58 -4.70 10.54
N GLU A 215 -16.99 -3.53 10.06
CA GLU A 215 -18.24 -3.39 9.28
C GLU A 215 -18.12 -4.10 7.93
N ILE A 216 -16.96 -3.99 7.26
CA ILE A 216 -16.66 -4.77 6.05
C ILE A 216 -16.75 -6.29 6.34
N GLU A 217 -16.19 -6.76 7.46
CA GLU A 217 -16.30 -8.17 7.89
C GLU A 217 -17.77 -8.59 8.02
N ASN A 218 -18.63 -7.76 8.62
CA ASN A 218 -20.05 -8.07 8.77
C ASN A 218 -20.79 -8.12 7.40
N GLU A 219 -20.50 -7.20 6.49
CA GLU A 219 -21.07 -7.25 5.13
C GLU A 219 -20.64 -8.52 4.37
N LEU A 220 -19.40 -8.92 4.50
CA LEU A 220 -18.90 -10.18 3.92
C LEU A 220 -19.64 -11.39 4.51
N ILE A 221 -19.91 -11.41 5.83
CA ILE A 221 -20.66 -12.48 6.49
C ILE A 221 -22.05 -12.61 5.86
N GLU A 222 -22.74 -11.50 5.61
CA GLU A 222 -24.10 -11.56 5.01
C GLU A 222 -24.06 -12.13 3.58
N VAL A 223 -23.05 -11.81 2.78
CA VAL A 223 -22.90 -12.42 1.45
C VAL A 223 -22.53 -13.91 1.58
N PHE A 224 -21.64 -14.29 2.51
CA PHE A 224 -21.18 -15.68 2.66
C PHE A 224 -22.24 -16.63 3.23
N LYS A 225 -23.26 -16.12 3.91
CA LYS A 225 -24.42 -16.91 4.37
C LYS A 225 -25.32 -17.38 3.23
N GLN A 226 -25.25 -16.76 2.04
CA GLN A 226 -26.04 -17.21 0.90
C GLN A 226 -25.70 -18.64 0.51
N GLN A 227 -26.70 -19.52 0.51
CA GLN A 227 -26.51 -20.95 0.22
C GLN A 227 -26.31 -21.22 -1.27
N GLY A 228 -25.63 -22.34 -1.57
CA GLY A 228 -25.47 -22.86 -2.93
C GLY A 228 -24.54 -22.03 -3.82
N LYS A 229 -23.74 -21.09 -3.26
CA LYS A 229 -22.92 -20.19 -4.06
C LYS A 229 -21.47 -20.16 -3.63
N ILE A 230 -20.56 -20.21 -4.62
CA ILE A 230 -19.16 -19.86 -4.42
C ILE A 230 -19.03 -18.34 -4.28
N ASN A 231 -18.05 -17.89 -3.48
CA ASN A 231 -17.73 -16.49 -3.31
C ASN A 231 -16.32 -16.22 -3.85
N LEU A 232 -16.22 -15.44 -4.91
CA LEU A 232 -14.97 -14.98 -5.49
C LEU A 232 -14.69 -13.55 -5.02
N ILE A 233 -13.48 -13.28 -4.52
CA ILE A 233 -13.09 -11.95 -4.00
C ILE A 233 -11.94 -11.39 -4.81
N TYR A 234 -12.17 -10.23 -5.44
CA TYR A 234 -11.15 -9.46 -6.11
C TYR A 234 -10.64 -8.36 -5.16
N THR A 235 -9.45 -8.56 -4.59
CA THR A 235 -8.84 -7.65 -3.62
C THR A 235 -7.31 -7.65 -3.75
N SER A 236 -6.66 -6.65 -3.16
CA SER A 236 -5.19 -6.61 -3.05
C SER A 236 -4.68 -7.73 -2.14
N GLY A 237 -3.65 -8.44 -2.59
CA GLY A 237 -2.95 -9.45 -1.79
C GLY A 237 -2.08 -8.86 -0.67
N GLN A 238 -1.95 -7.55 -0.59
CA GLN A 238 -1.16 -6.84 0.42
C GLN A 238 -2.02 -6.08 1.44
N ASN A 239 -3.34 -6.00 1.23
CA ASN A 239 -4.23 -5.42 2.23
C ASN A 239 -4.51 -6.45 3.34
N ILE A 240 -3.61 -6.53 4.31
CA ILE A 240 -3.63 -7.53 5.38
C ILE A 240 -4.88 -7.38 6.26
N ASP A 241 -5.34 -6.18 6.48
CA ASP A 241 -6.57 -5.92 7.23
C ASP A 241 -7.78 -6.55 6.52
N ARG A 242 -7.89 -6.38 5.20
CA ARG A 242 -8.95 -6.98 4.38
C ARG A 242 -8.83 -8.50 4.33
N LEU A 243 -7.63 -9.06 4.15
CA LEU A 243 -7.41 -10.51 4.16
C LEU A 243 -7.82 -11.12 5.50
N THR A 244 -7.52 -10.43 6.61
CA THR A 244 -7.95 -10.82 7.96
C THR A 244 -9.47 -10.74 8.11
N SER A 245 -10.12 -9.69 7.58
CA SER A 245 -11.59 -9.55 7.60
C SER A 245 -12.27 -10.70 6.84
N ILE A 246 -11.75 -11.05 5.66
CA ILE A 246 -12.24 -12.17 4.85
C ILE A 246 -12.08 -13.49 5.61
N TYR A 247 -10.89 -13.77 6.17
CA TYR A 247 -10.65 -14.97 6.95
C TYR A 247 -11.60 -15.12 8.14
N ARG A 248 -11.82 -14.01 8.90
CA ARG A 248 -12.75 -14.02 10.05
C ARG A 248 -14.19 -14.23 9.62
N ALA A 249 -14.62 -13.62 8.51
CA ALA A 249 -15.94 -13.86 7.93
C ALA A 249 -16.11 -15.33 7.52
N CYS A 250 -15.10 -15.93 6.88
CA CYS A 250 -15.08 -17.37 6.54
C CYS A 250 -15.22 -18.24 7.79
N LYS A 251 -14.43 -17.96 8.84
CA LYS A 251 -14.49 -18.71 10.11
C LYS A 251 -15.89 -18.65 10.75
N ARG A 252 -16.53 -17.47 10.75
CA ARG A 252 -17.88 -17.27 11.32
C ARG A 252 -18.99 -17.93 10.51
N THR A 253 -18.78 -18.20 9.22
CA THR A 253 -19.77 -18.78 8.32
C THR A 253 -19.47 -20.24 7.94
N GLY A 254 -18.43 -20.85 8.53
CA GLY A 254 -18.01 -22.22 8.22
C GLY A 254 -17.48 -22.40 6.80
N LYS A 255 -17.02 -21.31 6.15
CA LYS A 255 -16.47 -21.35 4.79
C LYS A 255 -14.96 -21.61 4.81
N ILE A 256 -14.45 -22.10 3.70
CA ILE A 256 -13.02 -22.32 3.44
C ILE A 256 -12.48 -21.12 2.71
N PHE A 257 -11.47 -20.46 3.29
CA PHE A 257 -10.78 -19.35 2.64
C PHE A 257 -9.65 -19.87 1.75
N VAL A 258 -9.76 -19.65 0.46
CA VAL A 258 -8.77 -20.07 -0.54
C VAL A 258 -7.99 -18.86 -1.03
N VAL A 259 -6.69 -18.87 -0.79
CA VAL A 259 -5.76 -17.85 -1.26
C VAL A 259 -4.84 -18.42 -2.34
N ASP A 260 -4.24 -17.58 -3.18
CA ASP A 260 -3.18 -18.04 -4.08
C ASP A 260 -1.82 -18.14 -3.33
N VAL A 261 -0.83 -18.71 -3.99
CA VAL A 261 0.49 -18.92 -3.40
C VAL A 261 1.19 -17.60 -3.04
N TYR A 262 0.93 -16.51 -3.78
CA TYR A 262 1.44 -15.17 -3.44
C TYR A 262 0.90 -14.68 -2.11
N VAL A 263 -0.42 -14.66 -1.96
CA VAL A 263 -1.08 -14.23 -0.72
C VAL A 263 -0.68 -15.14 0.44
N ALA A 264 -0.60 -16.46 0.20
CA ALA A 264 -0.14 -17.41 1.21
C ALA A 264 1.27 -17.07 1.73
N LYS A 265 2.18 -16.72 0.81
CA LYS A 265 3.56 -16.35 1.17
C LYS A 265 3.60 -15.02 1.92
N VAL A 266 2.85 -14.00 1.48
CA VAL A 266 2.72 -12.71 2.18
C VAL A 266 2.20 -12.92 3.61
N LEU A 267 1.09 -13.63 3.77
CA LEU A 267 0.51 -13.90 5.10
C LEU A 267 1.49 -14.64 6.02
N LYS A 268 2.20 -15.65 5.50
CA LYS A 268 3.17 -16.40 6.28
C LYS A 268 4.36 -15.56 6.72
N GLU A 269 4.94 -14.76 5.83
CA GLU A 269 6.06 -13.89 6.20
C GLU A 269 5.64 -12.83 7.22
N LEU A 270 4.47 -12.22 7.04
CA LEU A 270 4.00 -11.17 7.94
C LEU A 270 3.45 -11.71 9.27
N SER A 271 3.11 -12.99 9.37
CA SER A 271 2.73 -13.61 10.64
C SER A 271 3.84 -13.63 11.69
N LYS A 272 5.09 -13.39 11.27
CA LYS A 272 6.24 -13.22 12.18
C LYS A 272 6.19 -11.91 12.97
N TYR A 273 5.47 -10.90 12.47
CA TYR A 273 5.39 -9.55 13.05
C TYR A 273 4.05 -9.29 13.75
N ALA A 274 3.01 -10.06 13.46
CA ALA A 274 1.69 -9.90 14.06
C ALA A 274 0.87 -11.20 14.02
N GLY A 275 -0.19 -11.29 14.80
CA GLY A 275 -1.11 -12.43 14.83
C GLY A 275 -1.98 -12.53 13.56
N ILE A 276 -1.36 -12.75 12.41
CA ILE A 276 -2.00 -12.84 11.08
C ILE A 276 -2.32 -14.30 10.76
N PRO A 277 -3.54 -14.62 10.29
CA PRO A 277 -3.86 -15.97 9.83
C PRO A 277 -3.07 -16.30 8.55
N TYR A 278 -2.44 -17.49 8.51
CA TYR A 278 -1.71 -17.97 7.34
C TYR A 278 -1.93 -19.47 7.18
N PRO A 279 -1.71 -20.06 6.00
CA PRO A 279 -1.89 -21.50 5.78
C PRO A 279 -1.00 -22.32 6.72
N SER A 280 -1.62 -22.92 7.74
CA SER A 280 -0.97 -23.73 8.78
C SER A 280 -2.00 -24.64 9.48
N GLU A 281 -1.55 -25.55 10.31
CA GLU A 281 -2.42 -26.45 11.08
C GLU A 281 -3.35 -25.69 12.04
N ASN A 282 -2.92 -24.52 12.53
CA ASN A 282 -3.74 -23.69 13.41
C ASN A 282 -4.89 -22.94 12.67
N PHE A 283 -4.84 -22.91 11.34
CA PHE A 283 -5.82 -22.22 10.49
C PHE A 283 -6.35 -23.16 9.40
N GLU A 284 -6.98 -24.28 9.82
CA GLU A 284 -7.39 -25.42 8.97
C GLU A 284 -8.29 -25.03 7.79
N ASN A 285 -9.13 -24.00 7.96
CA ASN A 285 -10.02 -23.49 6.93
C ASN A 285 -9.34 -22.51 5.94
N LEU A 286 -8.00 -22.35 6.01
CA LEU A 286 -7.24 -21.54 5.06
C LEU A 286 -6.44 -22.47 4.14
N LYS A 287 -6.80 -22.49 2.85
CA LYS A 287 -6.22 -23.36 1.82
C LYS A 287 -5.53 -22.55 0.74
N VAL A 288 -4.66 -23.20 -0.03
CA VAL A 288 -3.85 -22.55 -1.07
C VAL A 288 -4.12 -23.15 -2.42
N MET A 289 -4.62 -22.33 -3.34
CA MET A 289 -4.67 -22.67 -4.75
C MET A 289 -3.34 -22.27 -5.44
N PHE A 290 -2.88 -23.10 -6.35
CA PHE A 290 -1.66 -22.86 -7.14
C PHE A 290 -2.04 -22.45 -8.55
N PRO A 291 -2.12 -21.12 -8.87
CA PRO A 291 -2.45 -20.65 -10.20
C PRO A 291 -1.40 -21.12 -11.22
N PHE A 292 -1.84 -21.52 -12.39
CA PHE A 292 -0.98 -22.14 -13.41
C PHE A 292 0.19 -21.25 -13.79
N PHE A 293 -0.07 -19.99 -14.16
CA PHE A 293 0.98 -19.07 -14.61
C PHE A 293 1.97 -18.73 -13.51
N THR A 294 1.50 -18.44 -12.30
CA THR A 294 2.36 -18.16 -11.14
C THR A 294 3.23 -19.37 -10.80
N SER A 295 2.65 -20.55 -10.75
CA SER A 295 3.38 -21.79 -10.44
C SER A 295 4.43 -22.11 -11.51
N ARG A 296 4.11 -21.92 -12.80
CA ARG A 296 5.04 -22.10 -13.92
C ARG A 296 6.21 -21.12 -13.85
N ARG A 297 5.91 -19.85 -13.55
CA ARG A 297 6.93 -18.81 -13.40
C ARG A 297 7.88 -19.14 -12.25
N LEU A 298 7.36 -19.42 -11.07
CA LEU A 298 8.18 -19.80 -9.91
C LEU A 298 9.12 -20.99 -10.21
N LYS A 299 8.65 -22.00 -10.96
CA LYS A 299 9.48 -23.13 -11.38
C LYS A 299 10.58 -22.70 -12.37
N ASN A 300 10.23 -21.90 -13.36
CA ASN A 300 11.19 -21.45 -14.39
C ASN A 300 12.30 -20.55 -13.79
N GLU A 301 11.98 -19.82 -12.71
CA GLU A 301 12.91 -18.93 -12.01
C GLU A 301 13.65 -19.64 -10.85
N GLY A 302 13.50 -20.95 -10.68
CA GLY A 302 14.15 -21.73 -9.61
C GLY A 302 13.55 -21.51 -8.19
N ASN A 303 12.37 -20.93 -8.12
CA ASN A 303 11.66 -20.60 -6.87
C ASN A 303 10.59 -21.63 -6.48
N GLU A 304 10.64 -22.85 -7.00
CA GLU A 304 9.63 -23.90 -6.73
C GLU A 304 9.53 -24.32 -5.26
N LYS A 305 10.54 -24.07 -4.46
CA LYS A 305 10.51 -24.28 -3.00
C LYS A 305 9.31 -23.60 -2.33
N ILE A 306 8.88 -22.46 -2.87
CA ILE A 306 7.70 -21.73 -2.38
C ILE A 306 6.42 -22.58 -2.56
N LEU A 307 6.30 -23.34 -3.65
CA LEU A 307 5.16 -24.24 -3.86
C LEU A 307 5.18 -25.41 -2.89
N TYR A 308 6.37 -25.98 -2.62
CA TYR A 308 6.51 -27.10 -1.67
C TYR A 308 6.17 -26.68 -0.24
N GLU A 309 6.46 -25.44 0.13
CA GLU A 309 6.16 -24.85 1.44
C GLU A 309 4.65 -24.95 1.78
N PHE A 310 3.77 -24.82 0.78
CA PHE A 310 2.33 -24.85 0.95
C PHE A 310 1.67 -26.14 0.46
N LYS A 311 2.43 -27.18 0.07
CA LYS A 311 1.90 -28.42 -0.51
C LYS A 311 0.85 -29.08 0.41
N LYS A 312 1.06 -29.09 1.73
CA LYS A 312 0.14 -29.66 2.72
C LYS A 312 -1.22 -28.96 2.77
N PHE A 313 -1.26 -27.68 2.44
CA PHE A 313 -2.47 -26.83 2.50
C PHE A 313 -3.09 -26.60 1.13
N LYS A 314 -2.57 -27.26 0.10
CA LYS A 314 -3.07 -27.14 -1.27
C LYS A 314 -4.51 -27.61 -1.37
N ILE A 315 -5.32 -26.87 -2.13
CA ILE A 315 -6.64 -27.29 -2.61
C ILE A 315 -6.61 -27.38 -4.15
N THR A 316 -7.17 -28.44 -4.70
CA THR A 316 -7.26 -28.66 -6.15
C THR A 316 -8.51 -27.99 -6.72
N LYS A 317 -8.53 -27.83 -8.06
CA LYS A 317 -9.71 -27.30 -8.76
C LYS A 317 -10.91 -28.22 -8.64
N GLU A 318 -10.68 -29.55 -8.62
CA GLU A 318 -11.70 -30.55 -8.42
C GLU A 318 -12.31 -30.45 -6.99
N GLU A 319 -11.47 -30.33 -5.96
CA GLU A 319 -11.96 -30.11 -4.59
C GLU A 319 -12.74 -28.81 -4.44
N ILE A 320 -12.33 -27.73 -5.14
CA ILE A 320 -13.10 -26.47 -5.18
C ILE A 320 -14.45 -26.70 -5.86
N SER A 321 -14.46 -27.41 -6.98
CA SER A 321 -15.68 -27.75 -7.74
C SER A 321 -16.67 -28.53 -6.87
N ASN A 322 -16.20 -29.58 -6.20
CA ASN A 322 -17.03 -30.51 -5.40
C ASN A 322 -17.63 -29.87 -4.13
N GLN A 323 -17.10 -28.76 -3.66
CA GLN A 323 -17.58 -28.05 -2.45
C GLN A 323 -17.69 -26.55 -2.67
N SER A 324 -18.02 -26.13 -3.89
CA SER A 324 -18.00 -24.72 -4.32
C SER A 324 -18.79 -23.80 -3.39
N GLU A 325 -19.91 -24.27 -2.83
CA GLU A 325 -20.72 -23.53 -1.87
C GLU A 325 -20.00 -23.19 -0.55
N LYS A 326 -18.96 -23.94 -0.18
CA LYS A 326 -18.14 -23.67 1.01
C LYS A 326 -16.95 -22.77 0.72
N ILE A 327 -16.69 -22.46 -0.54
CA ILE A 327 -15.48 -21.74 -0.97
C ILE A 327 -15.66 -20.23 -0.98
N VAL A 328 -14.71 -19.55 -0.38
CA VAL A 328 -14.42 -18.12 -0.55
C VAL A 328 -13.01 -18.01 -1.10
N MET A 329 -12.84 -17.58 -2.34
CA MET A 329 -11.55 -17.63 -3.03
C MET A 329 -11.11 -16.24 -3.52
N ILE A 330 -9.86 -15.87 -3.25
CA ILE A 330 -9.24 -14.69 -3.87
C ILE A 330 -9.00 -14.96 -5.35
N VAL A 331 -9.42 -14.02 -6.18
CA VAL A 331 -9.25 -14.08 -7.63
C VAL A 331 -8.63 -12.81 -8.18
N ARG A 332 -8.00 -12.94 -9.34
CA ARG A 332 -7.45 -11.83 -10.12
C ARG A 332 -7.45 -12.15 -11.61
N PRO A 333 -7.32 -11.15 -12.52
CA PRO A 333 -7.40 -11.38 -13.97
C PRO A 333 -6.48 -12.50 -14.50
N SER A 334 -5.28 -12.62 -13.96
CA SER A 334 -4.32 -13.67 -14.36
C SER A 334 -4.79 -15.10 -14.05
N MET A 335 -5.83 -15.28 -13.23
CA MET A 335 -6.39 -16.59 -12.86
C MET A 335 -7.57 -17.00 -13.72
N GLN A 336 -7.97 -16.22 -14.74
CA GLN A 336 -9.13 -16.54 -15.59
C GLN A 336 -9.06 -17.96 -16.15
N LYS A 337 -7.93 -18.38 -16.73
CA LYS A 337 -7.74 -19.75 -17.25
C LYS A 337 -7.80 -20.84 -16.18
N ASP A 338 -7.55 -20.49 -14.93
CA ASP A 338 -7.72 -21.42 -13.81
C ASP A 338 -9.20 -21.56 -13.44
N LEU A 339 -9.95 -20.45 -13.44
CA LEU A 339 -11.39 -20.42 -13.18
C LEU A 339 -12.20 -21.18 -14.24
N GLU A 340 -11.76 -21.15 -15.51
CA GLU A 340 -12.38 -21.90 -16.60
C GLU A 340 -12.31 -23.43 -16.39
N LYS A 341 -11.38 -23.90 -15.55
CA LYS A 341 -11.18 -25.32 -15.23
C LYS A 341 -11.82 -25.73 -13.88
N ILE A 342 -12.63 -24.89 -13.28
CA ILE A 342 -13.43 -25.19 -12.10
C ILE A 342 -14.89 -25.28 -12.55
N ASN A 343 -15.46 -26.49 -12.48
CA ASN A 343 -16.84 -26.74 -12.92
C ASN A 343 -17.84 -26.32 -11.83
N GLY A 344 -19.06 -25.97 -12.24
CA GLY A 344 -20.17 -25.73 -11.32
C GLY A 344 -20.06 -24.49 -10.45
N ILE A 345 -19.29 -23.48 -10.87
CA ILE A 345 -19.15 -22.21 -10.13
C ILE A 345 -19.99 -21.06 -10.68
N GLU A 346 -20.73 -21.29 -11.76
CA GLU A 346 -21.60 -20.29 -12.39
C GLU A 346 -22.68 -19.79 -11.41
N GLY A 347 -23.03 -18.51 -11.52
CA GLY A 347 -24.06 -17.89 -10.67
C GLY A 347 -23.63 -17.62 -9.23
N GLY A 348 -22.34 -17.70 -8.93
CA GLY A 348 -21.77 -17.33 -7.64
C GLY A 348 -21.78 -15.83 -7.34
N ASN A 349 -21.09 -15.43 -6.28
CA ASN A 349 -20.90 -14.04 -5.91
C ASN A 349 -19.50 -13.58 -6.31
N LEU A 350 -19.38 -12.40 -6.92
CA LEU A 350 -18.14 -11.67 -7.11
C LEU A 350 -18.11 -10.48 -6.16
N ILE A 351 -17.25 -10.52 -5.18
CA ILE A 351 -17.03 -9.42 -4.24
C ILE A 351 -15.85 -8.59 -4.75
N TYR A 352 -16.14 -7.38 -5.23
CA TYR A 352 -15.14 -6.39 -5.60
C TYR A 352 -14.76 -5.57 -4.37
N SER A 353 -13.53 -5.75 -3.91
CA SER A 353 -13.05 -5.20 -2.64
C SER A 353 -11.79 -4.34 -2.82
N MET A 354 -11.83 -3.48 -3.83
CA MET A 354 -10.83 -2.47 -4.16
C MET A 354 -11.52 -1.14 -4.44
N TRP A 355 -10.74 -0.06 -4.55
CA TRP A 355 -11.29 1.23 -4.94
C TRP A 355 -12.03 1.17 -6.28
N GLU A 356 -13.25 1.73 -6.31
CA GLU A 356 -14.15 1.63 -7.49
C GLU A 356 -13.56 2.25 -8.75
N GLY A 357 -12.69 3.26 -8.63
CA GLY A 357 -12.02 3.85 -9.78
C GLY A 357 -11.20 2.84 -10.60
N TYR A 358 -10.73 1.76 -9.97
CA TYR A 358 -10.02 0.69 -10.71
C TYR A 358 -10.92 -0.20 -11.55
N LEU A 359 -12.26 -0.14 -11.41
CA LEU A 359 -13.19 -0.82 -12.32
C LEU A 359 -13.09 -0.28 -13.75
N GLN A 360 -12.66 0.97 -13.91
CA GLN A 360 -12.45 1.62 -15.21
C GLN A 360 -11.19 1.10 -15.95
N LYS A 361 -10.27 0.42 -15.25
CA LYS A 361 -9.07 -0.14 -15.86
C LYS A 361 -9.45 -1.30 -16.79
N SER A 362 -8.96 -1.26 -18.03
CA SER A 362 -9.31 -2.25 -19.07
C SER A 362 -9.20 -3.70 -18.61
N GLY A 363 -8.12 -4.06 -17.91
CA GLY A 363 -7.92 -5.43 -17.41
C GLY A 363 -8.92 -5.84 -16.33
N THR A 364 -9.27 -4.91 -15.42
CA THR A 364 -10.27 -5.15 -14.37
C THR A 364 -11.66 -5.28 -14.96
N MET A 365 -12.03 -4.34 -15.85
CA MET A 365 -13.33 -4.34 -16.53
C MET A 365 -13.58 -5.66 -17.28
N LYS A 366 -12.63 -6.08 -18.12
CA LYS A 366 -12.71 -7.35 -18.86
C LYS A 366 -12.89 -8.56 -17.94
N PHE A 367 -12.22 -8.57 -16.79
CA PHE A 367 -12.32 -9.67 -15.83
C PHE A 367 -13.65 -9.68 -15.09
N VAL A 368 -14.16 -8.51 -14.70
CA VAL A 368 -15.50 -8.38 -14.10
C VAL A 368 -16.58 -8.79 -15.10
N ASP A 369 -16.50 -8.32 -16.36
CA ASP A 369 -17.42 -8.70 -17.44
C ASP A 369 -17.38 -10.22 -17.70
N TYR A 370 -16.20 -10.83 -17.72
CA TYR A 370 -16.07 -12.27 -17.84
C TYR A 370 -16.84 -13.03 -16.77
N LEU A 371 -16.78 -12.59 -15.50
CA LEU A 371 -17.50 -13.24 -14.41
C LEU A 371 -19.00 -12.92 -14.43
N THR A 372 -19.40 -11.68 -14.72
CA THR A 372 -20.81 -11.31 -14.80
C THR A 372 -21.53 -12.02 -15.96
N ASN A 373 -20.84 -12.22 -17.10
CA ASN A 373 -21.35 -13.04 -18.21
C ASN A 373 -21.54 -14.52 -17.81
N ARG A 374 -20.81 -15.01 -16.80
CA ARG A 374 -21.00 -16.32 -16.16
C ARG A 374 -22.03 -16.27 -15.01
N LYS A 375 -22.88 -15.25 -14.98
CA LYS A 375 -23.98 -15.04 -14.03
C LYS A 375 -23.52 -14.81 -12.58
N PHE A 376 -22.28 -14.37 -12.35
CA PHE A 376 -21.86 -13.94 -11.01
C PHE A 376 -22.55 -12.64 -10.62
N THR A 377 -23.04 -12.58 -9.38
CA THR A 377 -23.62 -11.36 -8.80
C THR A 377 -22.50 -10.49 -8.26
N LEU A 378 -22.37 -9.25 -8.76
CA LEU A 378 -21.35 -8.30 -8.32
C LEU A 378 -21.77 -7.61 -7.02
N HIS A 379 -20.95 -7.71 -5.98
CA HIS A 379 -21.05 -6.99 -4.72
C HIS A 379 -19.85 -6.05 -4.57
N LYS A 380 -20.07 -4.77 -4.25
CA LYS A 380 -19.03 -3.81 -3.97
C LYS A 380 -18.89 -3.65 -2.46
N ILE A 381 -17.85 -4.26 -1.87
CA ILE A 381 -17.60 -4.25 -0.42
C ILE A 381 -16.18 -3.78 -0.19
N HIS A 382 -16.01 -2.49 0.08
CA HIS A 382 -14.71 -1.85 0.21
C HIS A 382 -14.74 -0.71 1.22
N THR A 383 -13.58 -0.42 1.80
CA THR A 383 -13.30 0.83 2.53
C THR A 383 -11.93 1.35 2.15
N SER A 384 -11.72 2.65 2.29
CA SER A 384 -10.50 3.35 1.85
C SER A 384 -9.25 2.88 2.61
N GLY A 385 -8.10 2.97 1.96
CA GLY A 385 -6.79 2.88 2.60
C GLY A 385 -6.36 4.17 3.29
N HIS A 386 -7.03 5.30 3.00
CA HIS A 386 -6.65 6.65 3.39
C HIS A 386 -7.67 7.30 4.33
N ALA A 387 -7.24 8.36 5.02
CA ALA A 387 -8.02 9.11 5.98
C ALA A 387 -9.24 9.80 5.34
N ASP A 388 -10.38 9.79 6.04
CA ASP A 388 -11.48 10.71 5.76
C ASP A 388 -11.19 12.11 6.37
N THR A 389 -11.95 13.12 5.98
CA THR A 389 -11.79 14.50 6.45
C THR A 389 -11.83 14.60 7.99
N LYS A 390 -12.65 13.78 8.66
CA LYS A 390 -12.72 13.73 10.12
C LYS A 390 -11.42 13.22 10.73
N THR A 391 -10.81 12.23 10.13
CA THR A 391 -9.53 11.66 10.58
C THR A 391 -8.38 12.64 10.33
N LEU A 392 -8.38 13.34 9.18
CA LEU A 392 -7.42 14.41 8.90
C LEU A 392 -7.50 15.51 9.97
N LYS A 393 -8.71 16.00 10.33
CA LYS A 393 -8.91 16.98 11.39
C LYS A 393 -8.38 16.51 12.74
N LYS A 394 -8.62 15.25 13.11
CA LYS A 394 -8.09 14.69 14.37
C LYS A 394 -6.55 14.67 14.41
N MET A 395 -5.88 14.42 13.29
CA MET A 395 -4.42 14.48 13.21
C MET A 395 -3.94 15.92 13.43
N VAL A 396 -4.55 16.89 12.78
CA VAL A 396 -4.22 18.32 12.94
C VAL A 396 -4.46 18.79 14.36
N GLU A 397 -5.61 18.47 14.97
CA GLU A 397 -5.92 18.76 16.38
C GLU A 397 -4.92 18.13 17.34
N ALA A 398 -4.44 16.91 17.02
CA ALA A 398 -3.46 16.21 17.84
C ALA A 398 -2.08 16.85 17.76
N ILE A 399 -1.63 17.27 16.60
CA ILE A 399 -0.28 17.85 16.36
C ILE A 399 -0.25 19.35 16.68
N LYS A 400 -1.33 20.09 16.37
CA LYS A 400 -1.39 21.56 16.43
C LYS A 400 -0.25 22.22 15.66
N PRO A 401 -0.11 21.94 14.33
CA PRO A 401 0.99 22.46 13.55
C PRO A 401 0.86 23.98 13.35
N LYS A 402 1.99 24.67 13.19
CA LYS A 402 1.98 26.09 12.82
C LYS A 402 1.56 26.31 11.37
N ASN A 403 1.95 25.38 10.50
CA ASN A 403 1.65 25.42 9.07
C ASN A 403 1.28 24.01 8.57
N ILE A 404 0.29 23.92 7.68
CA ILE A 404 -0.06 22.69 6.95
C ILE A 404 0.30 22.87 5.49
N VAL A 405 0.98 21.88 4.93
CA VAL A 405 1.30 21.77 3.51
C VAL A 405 0.55 20.57 2.93
N PRO A 406 -0.37 20.78 1.97
CA PRO A 406 -1.04 19.69 1.28
C PRO A 406 -0.04 18.85 0.48
N ILE A 407 -0.15 17.51 0.61
CA ILE A 407 0.63 16.56 -0.18
C ILE A 407 -0.23 15.33 -0.50
N HIS A 408 0.13 14.58 -1.54
CA HIS A 408 -0.57 13.36 -1.95
C HIS A 408 -2.07 13.62 -2.17
N THR A 409 -2.37 14.69 -2.91
CA THR A 409 -3.74 15.15 -3.17
C THR A 409 -3.84 15.92 -4.49
N PHE A 410 -5.00 15.83 -5.15
CA PHE A 410 -5.35 16.72 -6.27
C PHE A 410 -5.99 18.02 -5.77
N GLU A 411 -6.42 18.11 -4.53
CA GLU A 411 -7.34 19.11 -3.98
C GLU A 411 -6.68 19.93 -2.84
N GLY A 412 -5.42 20.28 -3.02
CA GLY A 412 -4.66 21.01 -2.00
C GLY A 412 -5.27 22.39 -1.65
N ASP A 413 -5.95 23.04 -2.61
CA ASP A 413 -6.66 24.31 -2.43
C ASP A 413 -7.83 24.22 -1.44
N LYS A 414 -8.48 23.06 -1.32
CA LYS A 414 -9.60 22.83 -0.41
C LYS A 414 -9.21 22.72 1.07
N TYR A 415 -7.93 22.65 1.38
CA TYR A 415 -7.48 22.60 2.77
C TYR A 415 -7.89 23.85 3.56
N LYS A 416 -7.94 25.03 2.90
CA LYS A 416 -8.39 26.28 3.51
C LYS A 416 -9.85 26.24 3.99
N ASP A 417 -10.67 25.40 3.34
CA ASP A 417 -12.08 25.24 3.70
C ASP A 417 -12.27 24.22 4.83
N ILE A 418 -11.23 23.42 5.09
CA ILE A 418 -11.29 22.29 6.04
C ILE A 418 -10.61 22.64 7.37
N PHE A 419 -9.48 23.36 7.34
CA PHE A 419 -8.62 23.62 8.49
C PHE A 419 -8.55 25.11 8.80
N ASN A 420 -8.40 25.44 10.09
CA ASN A 420 -8.25 26.81 10.56
C ASN A 420 -6.77 27.26 10.65
N GLU A 421 -5.85 26.29 10.57
CA GLU A 421 -4.42 26.52 10.61
C GLU A 421 -3.93 27.19 9.32
N THR A 422 -2.73 27.74 9.35
CA THR A 422 -2.10 28.36 8.16
C THR A 422 -1.82 27.31 7.10
N ILE A 423 -2.51 27.39 5.96
CA ILE A 423 -2.26 26.53 4.82
C ILE A 423 -1.19 27.15 3.92
N VAL A 424 -0.10 26.42 3.70
CA VAL A 424 1.00 26.83 2.82
C VAL A 424 0.93 25.98 1.55
N GLU A 425 0.39 26.55 0.49
CA GLU A 425 0.36 25.91 -0.82
C GLU A 425 1.74 26.04 -1.48
N LEU A 426 2.40 24.91 -1.69
CA LEU A 426 3.65 24.84 -2.44
C LEU A 426 3.40 24.25 -3.83
N LYS A 427 4.25 24.61 -4.77
CA LYS A 427 4.37 23.93 -6.05
C LYS A 427 5.45 22.86 -5.95
N ASP A 428 5.32 21.81 -6.75
CA ASP A 428 6.41 20.84 -6.89
C ASP A 428 7.72 21.55 -7.24
N LYS A 429 8.82 21.12 -6.61
CA LYS A 429 10.18 21.67 -6.74
C LYS A 429 10.40 23.04 -6.07
N GLU A 430 9.41 23.59 -5.41
CA GLU A 430 9.57 24.79 -4.60
C GLU A 430 10.29 24.44 -3.29
N THR A 431 11.34 25.22 -2.96
CA THR A 431 12.07 25.07 -1.69
C THR A 431 11.44 25.93 -0.61
N ARG A 432 11.30 25.35 0.58
CA ARG A 432 10.83 26.06 1.76
C ARG A 432 11.85 25.99 2.87
N GLU A 433 12.18 27.11 3.46
CA GLU A 433 12.94 27.21 4.71
C GLU A 433 11.99 27.14 5.89
N ILE A 434 12.37 26.38 6.94
CA ILE A 434 11.57 26.19 8.14
C ILE A 434 12.01 27.17 9.22
#